data_0ce2159557fa3319311ffc52dcbfe9b3
#
_entry.id   0ce2159557fa3319311ffc52dcbfe9b3
#
_cell.length_a   1.000
_cell.length_b   1.000
_cell.length_c   1.000
_cell.angle_alpha   90.00
_cell.angle_beta   90.00
_cell.angle_gamma   90.00
#
_symmetry.space_group_name_H-M   'P 1'
#
loop_
_entity.id
_entity.type
_entity.pdbx_description
1 polymer ?
#
loop_
_entity_poly.entity_id
_entity_poly.type
_entity_poly.pdbx_seq_one_letter_code
_entity_poly.pdbx_strand_id
1 'polypeptide(L)'
;MKKIHLDPITILHPHPVLLVGTYGADGKPNLMNAAWGGICCSDPPCVAVSLREATLTYHNILHSQAFTVGVPSRKHVAAADYVGLVSGRDHDKFRDTGLTPLKSERVHAPLASELPFSLECRLFQHHKLGLHTIFIGEILGILADEDVLGLYGLPDIEKTQAILWGGMGNNHYFAVGEKLGQAFSVGKNLKKSLAGADPVVGGPRFPEGTWGKQKGPKSGVRSPKS
;
A
#
# COMPACT_ATOMS: atom_id res chain seq x y z
N MET A 1 -31.11 -16.93 -5.61
CA MET A 1 -29.97 -16.59 -6.52
C MET A 1 -29.30 -17.89 -6.94
N LYS A 2 -29.00 -18.07 -8.25
CA LYS A 2 -28.30 -19.25 -8.79
C LYS A 2 -26.79 -18.92 -8.82
N LYS A 3 -25.97 -19.78 -8.21
CA LYS A 3 -24.48 -19.69 -8.29
C LYS A 3 -24.01 -20.61 -9.42
N ILE A 4 -22.94 -20.22 -10.10
CA ILE A 4 -22.26 -21.01 -11.13
C ILE A 4 -20.79 -21.17 -10.77
N HIS A 5 -20.16 -22.25 -11.22
CA HIS A 5 -18.71 -22.41 -11.14
C HIS A 5 -18.03 -21.70 -12.30
N LEU A 6 -16.92 -21.05 -12.03
CA LEU A 6 -16.02 -20.45 -13.02
C LEU A 6 -14.68 -21.19 -12.95
N ASP A 7 -13.95 -21.17 -14.06
CA ASP A 7 -12.58 -21.69 -14.11
C ASP A 7 -11.64 -20.83 -13.23
N PRO A 8 -10.53 -21.42 -12.74
CA PRO A 8 -9.55 -20.69 -11.93
C PRO A 8 -8.99 -19.48 -12.68
N ILE A 9 -9.17 -18.29 -12.11
CA ILE A 9 -8.67 -17.02 -12.65
C ILE A 9 -8.24 -16.11 -11.47
N THR A 10 -7.28 -15.21 -11.74
CA THR A 10 -6.81 -14.23 -10.75
C THR A 10 -7.82 -13.08 -10.60
N ILE A 11 -8.94 -13.34 -9.93
CA ILE A 11 -9.99 -12.35 -9.68
C ILE A 11 -10.17 -12.12 -8.19
N LEU A 12 -10.02 -10.87 -7.80
CA LEU A 12 -10.28 -10.36 -6.45
C LEU A 12 -10.62 -8.88 -6.57
N HIS A 13 -11.60 -8.40 -5.80
CA HIS A 13 -12.00 -6.99 -5.81
C HIS A 13 -12.12 -6.44 -4.40
N PRO A 14 -11.82 -5.16 -4.20
CA PRO A 14 -11.01 -4.27 -5.04
C PRO A 14 -9.52 -4.52 -4.83
N HIS A 15 -8.69 -4.07 -5.79
CA HIS A 15 -7.24 -4.02 -5.61
C HIS A 15 -6.79 -2.60 -5.26
N PRO A 16 -5.78 -2.42 -4.40
CA PRO A 16 -5.12 -1.14 -4.25
C PRO A 16 -4.36 -0.80 -5.55
N VAL A 17 -4.10 0.49 -5.74
CA VAL A 17 -3.14 0.99 -6.74
C VAL A 17 -1.93 1.47 -5.96
N LEU A 18 -0.77 0.87 -6.21
CA LEU A 18 0.46 1.11 -5.48
C LEU A 18 1.56 1.53 -6.46
N LEU A 19 2.20 2.68 -6.23
CA LEU A 19 3.34 3.12 -7.00
C LEU A 19 4.64 2.74 -6.28
N VAL A 20 5.35 1.74 -6.84
CA VAL A 20 6.59 1.21 -6.26
C VAL A 20 7.77 2.00 -6.82
N GLY A 21 8.46 2.74 -5.94
CA GLY A 21 9.64 3.54 -6.26
C GLY A 21 10.94 2.78 -5.99
N THR A 22 11.88 2.83 -6.93
CA THR A 22 13.20 2.18 -6.82
C THR A 22 14.27 2.98 -7.55
N TYR A 23 15.53 2.92 -7.10
CA TYR A 23 16.67 3.36 -7.90
C TYR A 23 17.21 2.21 -8.74
N GLY A 24 17.58 2.49 -9.99
CA GLY A 24 18.39 1.60 -10.81
C GLY A 24 19.84 1.52 -10.30
N ALA A 25 20.61 0.56 -10.81
CA ALA A 25 22.04 0.45 -10.51
C ALA A 25 22.84 1.69 -10.98
N ASP A 26 22.32 2.43 -11.95
CA ASP A 26 22.82 3.71 -12.45
C ASP A 26 22.36 4.93 -11.61
N GLY A 27 21.63 4.70 -10.52
CA GLY A 27 21.08 5.74 -9.65
C GLY A 27 19.82 6.44 -10.19
N LYS A 28 19.29 6.04 -11.35
CA LYS A 28 18.09 6.65 -11.91
C LYS A 28 16.84 6.26 -11.15
N PRO A 29 15.96 7.20 -10.82
CA PRO A 29 14.69 6.91 -10.18
C PRO A 29 13.72 6.23 -11.16
N ASN A 30 12.96 5.26 -10.68
CA ASN A 30 11.95 4.56 -11.44
C ASN A 30 10.70 4.35 -10.61
N LEU A 31 9.53 4.39 -11.24
CA LEU A 31 8.23 4.06 -10.66
C LEU A 31 7.59 2.90 -11.43
N MET A 32 6.81 2.09 -10.71
CA MET A 32 6.02 1.02 -11.29
C MET A 32 4.65 0.96 -10.61
N ASN A 33 3.59 0.80 -11.39
CA ASN A 33 2.26 0.51 -10.84
C ASN A 33 2.15 -0.98 -10.49
N ALA A 34 1.74 -1.29 -9.27
CA ALA A 34 1.44 -2.63 -8.80
C ALA A 34 0.06 -2.65 -8.12
N ALA A 35 -0.76 -3.64 -8.45
CA ALA A 35 -2.07 -3.84 -7.84
C ALA A 35 -2.09 -5.04 -6.87
N TRP A 36 -1.12 -5.93 -6.98
CA TRP A 36 -1.04 -7.10 -6.12
C TRP A 36 -0.09 -6.85 -4.96
N GLY A 37 -0.65 -6.27 -3.89
CA GLY A 37 0.08 -5.93 -2.68
C GLY A 37 -0.83 -5.52 -1.54
N GLY A 38 -0.24 -5.38 -0.36
CA GLY A 38 -0.94 -4.96 0.85
C GLY A 38 -0.13 -5.23 2.11
N ILE A 39 -0.63 -4.74 3.25
CA ILE A 39 -0.02 -5.03 4.56
C ILE A 39 -0.07 -6.53 4.83
N CYS A 40 1.05 -7.12 5.22
CA CYS A 40 1.19 -8.57 5.44
C CYS A 40 1.68 -8.95 6.84
N CYS A 41 2.20 -8.00 7.62
CA CYS A 41 2.60 -8.21 9.02
C CYS A 41 2.46 -6.91 9.80
N SER A 42 2.13 -7.00 11.10
CA SER A 42 1.99 -5.84 11.99
C SER A 42 3.20 -5.65 12.90
N ASP A 43 3.98 -6.70 13.16
CA ASP A 43 5.19 -6.67 14.00
C ASP A 43 6.21 -7.73 13.51
N PRO A 44 7.28 -7.30 12.83
CA PRO A 44 7.52 -5.92 12.37
C PRO A 44 6.46 -5.50 11.31
N PRO A 45 6.20 -4.18 11.16
CA PRO A 45 5.24 -3.71 10.16
C PRO A 45 5.77 -3.97 8.75
N CYS A 46 5.05 -4.77 7.96
CA CYS A 46 5.48 -5.14 6.62
C CYS A 46 4.38 -4.96 5.57
N VAL A 47 4.81 -4.60 4.37
CA VAL A 47 3.99 -4.59 3.16
C VAL A 47 4.55 -5.58 2.14
N ALA A 48 3.65 -6.32 1.47
CA ALA A 48 4.01 -7.20 0.36
C ALA A 48 3.64 -6.55 -0.98
N VAL A 49 4.48 -6.76 -2.01
CA VAL A 49 4.17 -6.47 -3.41
C VAL A 49 4.60 -7.64 -4.28
N SER A 50 3.76 -8.04 -5.23
CA SER A 50 4.01 -9.18 -6.11
C SER A 50 4.39 -8.69 -7.50
N LEU A 51 5.63 -8.95 -7.94
CA LEU A 51 6.21 -8.41 -9.17
C LEU A 51 6.68 -9.54 -10.10
N ARG A 52 6.61 -9.27 -11.41
CA ARG A 52 7.17 -10.16 -12.43
C ARG A 52 8.65 -9.89 -12.62
N GLU A 53 9.45 -10.94 -12.81
CA GLU A 53 10.90 -10.86 -13.08
C GLU A 53 11.25 -9.98 -14.29
N ALA A 54 10.35 -9.92 -15.28
CA ALA A 54 10.54 -9.09 -16.47
C ALA A 54 10.58 -7.57 -16.18
N THR A 55 10.12 -7.10 -15.01
CA THR A 55 10.06 -5.67 -14.69
C THR A 55 11.40 -5.12 -14.20
N LEU A 56 11.72 -3.88 -14.55
CA LEU A 56 12.92 -3.20 -14.05
C LEU A 56 12.91 -3.09 -12.51
N THR A 57 11.74 -2.79 -11.94
CA THR A 57 11.55 -2.65 -10.49
C THR A 57 11.95 -3.92 -9.72
N TYR A 58 11.68 -5.11 -10.27
CA TYR A 58 12.12 -6.38 -9.70
C TYR A 58 13.63 -6.41 -9.48
N HIS A 59 14.40 -6.10 -10.52
CA HIS A 59 15.87 -6.10 -10.46
C HIS A 59 16.41 -5.01 -9.55
N ASN A 60 15.77 -3.84 -9.58
CA ASN A 60 16.15 -2.71 -8.73
C ASN A 60 16.00 -3.04 -7.25
N ILE A 61 14.88 -3.70 -6.84
CA ILE A 61 14.68 -4.10 -5.44
C ILE A 61 15.76 -5.09 -4.99
N LEU A 62 16.07 -6.08 -5.83
CA LEU A 62 17.13 -7.05 -5.51
C LEU A 62 18.50 -6.39 -5.39
N HIS A 63 18.77 -5.37 -6.20
CA HIS A 63 20.04 -4.62 -6.18
C HIS A 63 20.13 -3.68 -4.97
N SER A 64 19.13 -2.83 -4.77
CA SER A 64 19.14 -1.78 -3.74
C SER A 64 18.73 -2.26 -2.35
N GLN A 65 18.08 -3.43 -2.26
CA GLN A 65 17.49 -3.99 -1.03
C GLN A 65 16.48 -3.03 -0.37
N ALA A 66 15.89 -2.13 -1.16
CA ALA A 66 14.98 -1.09 -0.70
C ALA A 66 13.97 -0.70 -1.79
N PHE A 67 12.81 -0.22 -1.39
CA PHE A 67 11.79 0.33 -2.25
C PHE A 67 10.83 1.23 -1.46
N THR A 68 10.08 2.06 -2.17
CA THR A 68 8.97 2.80 -1.58
C THR A 68 7.65 2.31 -2.15
N VAL A 69 6.56 2.53 -1.40
CA VAL A 69 5.21 2.22 -1.85
C VAL A 69 4.35 3.47 -1.66
N GLY A 70 4.12 4.19 -2.73
CA GLY A 70 3.27 5.38 -2.74
C GLY A 70 1.83 5.06 -3.07
N VAL A 71 0.89 5.76 -2.44
CA VAL A 71 -0.55 5.61 -2.66
C VAL A 71 -1.06 6.80 -3.48
N PRO A 72 -1.42 6.60 -4.77
CA PRO A 72 -1.92 7.67 -5.62
C PRO A 72 -3.36 8.05 -5.30
N SER A 73 -3.67 9.34 -5.41
CA SER A 73 -5.03 9.87 -5.31
C SER A 73 -5.71 9.99 -6.68
N ARG A 74 -6.97 10.40 -6.71
CA ARG A 74 -7.77 10.60 -7.95
C ARG A 74 -7.06 11.45 -9.00
N LYS A 75 -6.34 12.51 -8.61
CA LYS A 75 -5.62 13.38 -9.55
C LYS A 75 -4.43 12.69 -10.24
N HIS A 76 -3.99 11.53 -9.73
CA HIS A 76 -2.83 10.81 -10.26
C HIS A 76 -3.21 9.61 -11.14
N VAL A 77 -4.49 9.40 -11.49
CA VAL A 77 -4.94 8.22 -12.27
C VAL A 77 -4.13 8.04 -13.55
N ALA A 78 -3.97 9.10 -14.34
CA ALA A 78 -3.24 9.01 -15.61
C ALA A 78 -1.76 8.68 -15.41
N ALA A 79 -1.10 9.29 -14.42
CA ALA A 79 0.29 9.01 -14.11
C ALA A 79 0.47 7.57 -13.58
N ALA A 80 -0.44 7.12 -12.70
CA ALA A 80 -0.43 5.77 -12.15
C ALA A 80 -0.62 4.71 -13.24
N ASP A 81 -1.50 4.93 -14.20
CA ASP A 81 -1.71 4.05 -15.33
C ASP A 81 -0.46 4.03 -16.24
N TYR A 82 0.04 5.21 -16.63
CA TYR A 82 1.20 5.35 -17.52
C TYR A 82 2.43 4.60 -16.98
N VAL A 83 2.78 4.73 -15.70
CA VAL A 83 3.95 4.05 -15.14
C VAL A 83 3.82 2.53 -15.09
N GLY A 84 2.60 2.01 -15.27
CA GLY A 84 2.29 0.59 -15.45
C GLY A 84 2.39 0.11 -16.89
N LEU A 85 2.17 1.01 -17.88
CA LEU A 85 2.15 0.68 -19.31
C LEU A 85 3.55 0.59 -19.92
N VAL A 86 4.48 1.43 -19.46
CA VAL A 86 5.82 1.55 -20.07
C VAL A 86 6.92 0.94 -19.20
N SER A 87 8.04 0.54 -19.83
CA SER A 87 9.23 0.05 -19.13
C SER A 87 10.15 1.22 -18.72
N GLY A 88 10.63 1.20 -17.47
CA GLY A 88 11.66 2.14 -17.02
C GLY A 88 13.03 1.93 -17.67
N ARG A 89 13.23 0.88 -18.49
CA ARG A 89 14.42 0.69 -19.33
C ARG A 89 14.43 1.65 -20.52
N ASP A 90 13.22 2.03 -20.99
CA ASP A 90 13.06 2.78 -22.24
C ASP A 90 12.51 4.20 -21.99
N HIS A 91 11.93 4.45 -20.80
CA HIS A 91 11.23 5.68 -20.45
C HIS A 91 11.69 6.25 -19.12
N ASP A 92 11.83 7.58 -19.06
CA ASP A 92 11.96 8.32 -17.80
C ASP A 92 10.55 8.63 -17.25
N LYS A 93 10.06 7.73 -16.42
CA LYS A 93 8.67 7.77 -15.94
C LYS A 93 8.36 8.99 -15.06
N PHE A 94 9.35 9.49 -14.31
CA PHE A 94 9.16 10.72 -13.54
C PHE A 94 8.99 11.92 -14.46
N ARG A 95 9.90 12.11 -15.42
CA ARG A 95 9.81 13.19 -16.41
C ARG A 95 8.54 13.09 -17.25
N ASP A 96 8.20 11.90 -17.75
CA ASP A 96 7.10 11.69 -18.68
C ASP A 96 5.72 11.91 -18.00
N THR A 97 5.63 11.70 -16.68
CA THR A 97 4.40 11.93 -15.89
C THR A 97 4.35 13.29 -15.21
N GLY A 98 5.46 14.03 -15.19
CA GLY A 98 5.58 15.28 -14.43
C GLY A 98 5.65 15.09 -12.91
N LEU A 99 5.84 13.85 -12.44
CA LEU A 99 6.08 13.58 -11.02
C LEU A 99 7.53 13.91 -10.67
N THR A 100 7.74 14.41 -9.44
CA THR A 100 9.05 14.83 -8.94
C THR A 100 9.66 13.74 -8.05
N PRO A 101 10.84 13.20 -8.38
CA PRO A 101 11.51 12.24 -7.52
C PRO A 101 12.04 12.93 -6.27
N LEU A 102 11.60 12.46 -5.11
CA LEU A 102 12.09 12.87 -3.79
C LEU A 102 12.91 11.74 -3.19
N LYS A 103 14.10 12.04 -2.68
CA LYS A 103 14.94 11.05 -2.01
C LYS A 103 14.34 10.69 -0.65
N SER A 104 14.17 9.38 -0.38
CA SER A 104 13.79 8.92 0.96
C SER A 104 14.92 9.19 1.97
N GLU A 105 14.54 9.54 3.18
CA GLU A 105 15.47 9.71 4.32
C GLU A 105 15.76 8.40 5.05
N ARG A 106 14.92 7.38 4.86
CA ARG A 106 14.99 6.12 5.59
C ARG A 106 15.64 4.99 4.79
N VAL A 107 15.47 5.01 3.46
CA VAL A 107 15.90 3.92 2.57
C VAL A 107 16.49 4.46 1.28
N HIS A 108 17.31 3.66 0.60
CA HIS A 108 17.85 4.01 -0.69
C HIS A 108 16.82 3.74 -1.82
N ALA A 109 15.75 4.53 -1.83
CA ALA A 109 14.70 4.48 -2.85
C ALA A 109 14.06 5.86 -3.03
N PRO A 110 13.52 6.19 -4.23
CA PRO A 110 12.82 7.45 -4.48
C PRO A 110 11.36 7.37 -4.06
N LEU A 111 10.80 8.50 -3.62
CA LEU A 111 9.36 8.74 -3.52
C LEU A 111 8.93 9.64 -4.69
N ALA A 112 7.65 9.69 -5.01
CA ALA A 112 7.07 10.75 -5.83
C ALA A 112 6.45 11.79 -4.90
N SER A 113 6.94 13.03 -4.96
CA SER A 113 6.61 14.07 -3.97
C SER A 113 5.14 14.49 -4.00
N GLU A 114 4.44 14.26 -5.11
CA GLU A 114 3.03 14.63 -5.30
C GLU A 114 2.04 13.62 -4.71
N LEU A 115 2.53 12.43 -4.29
CA LEU A 115 1.64 11.41 -3.72
C LEU A 115 1.29 11.73 -2.27
N PRO A 116 0.01 11.58 -1.87
CA PRO A 116 -0.47 11.93 -0.55
C PRO A 116 0.31 11.31 0.60
N PHE A 117 0.74 10.08 0.43
CA PHE A 117 1.67 9.42 1.34
C PHE A 117 2.38 8.25 0.69
N SER A 118 3.52 7.87 1.27
CA SER A 118 4.35 6.77 0.81
C SER A 118 4.98 6.04 1.99
N LEU A 119 5.10 4.72 1.86
CA LEU A 119 5.83 3.86 2.79
C LEU A 119 7.29 3.75 2.33
N GLU A 120 8.24 3.85 3.26
CA GLU A 120 9.68 3.70 3.03
C GLU A 120 10.10 2.32 3.53
N CYS A 121 10.49 1.42 2.63
CA CYS A 121 10.61 0.00 2.91
C CYS A 121 12.03 -0.53 2.67
N ARG A 122 12.57 -1.25 3.64
CA ARG A 122 13.73 -2.12 3.47
C ARG A 122 13.25 -3.51 3.02
N LEU A 123 13.90 -4.13 2.04
CA LEU A 123 13.58 -5.51 1.68
C LEU A 123 13.85 -6.42 2.88
N PHE A 124 12.81 -7.12 3.34
CA PHE A 124 12.88 -8.06 4.45
C PHE A 124 13.08 -9.49 3.93
N GLN A 125 12.22 -9.90 2.99
CA GLN A 125 12.27 -11.21 2.35
C GLN A 125 11.68 -11.15 0.95
N HIS A 126 11.98 -12.14 0.11
CA HIS A 126 11.28 -12.34 -1.15
C HIS A 126 11.11 -13.84 -1.43
N HIS A 127 10.00 -14.20 -2.08
CA HIS A 127 9.65 -15.59 -2.41
C HIS A 127 9.20 -15.71 -3.86
N LYS A 128 9.89 -16.53 -4.64
CA LYS A 128 9.48 -16.82 -6.02
C LYS A 128 8.26 -17.73 -6.02
N LEU A 129 7.20 -17.29 -6.72
CA LEU A 129 5.93 -18.01 -6.86
C LEU A 129 5.54 -18.03 -8.34
N GLY A 130 5.94 -19.07 -9.04
CA GLY A 130 5.67 -19.18 -10.48
C GLY A 130 6.19 -17.97 -11.28
N LEU A 131 5.26 -17.28 -11.97
CA LEU A 131 5.58 -16.10 -12.78
C LEU A 131 5.93 -14.85 -11.96
N HIS A 132 5.54 -14.82 -10.69
CA HIS A 132 5.73 -13.69 -9.80
C HIS A 132 6.67 -14.03 -8.64
N THR A 133 7.28 -12.98 -8.10
CA THR A 133 7.99 -13.00 -6.82
C THR A 133 7.29 -12.04 -5.87
N ILE A 134 6.97 -12.51 -4.68
CA ILE A 134 6.45 -11.67 -3.59
C ILE A 134 7.65 -11.04 -2.89
N PHE A 135 7.73 -9.73 -2.88
CA PHE A 135 8.69 -8.94 -2.11
C PHE A 135 8.00 -8.45 -0.85
N ILE A 136 8.59 -8.73 0.29
CA ILE A 136 8.12 -8.28 1.61
C ILE A 136 9.09 -7.21 2.08
N GLY A 137 8.59 -5.99 2.26
CA GLY A 137 9.33 -4.86 2.78
C GLY A 137 8.93 -4.52 4.19
N GLU A 138 9.91 -4.43 5.09
CA GLU A 138 9.71 -3.84 6.42
C GLU A 138 9.56 -2.34 6.28
N ILE A 139 8.48 -1.79 6.82
CA ILE A 139 8.17 -0.36 6.78
C ILE A 139 9.00 0.34 7.86
N LEU A 140 9.99 1.13 7.45
CA LEU A 140 10.86 1.89 8.33
C LEU A 140 10.36 3.32 8.58
N GLY A 141 9.47 3.82 7.71
CA GLY A 141 8.87 5.14 7.81
C GLY A 141 7.68 5.31 6.89
N ILE A 142 6.91 6.35 7.16
CA ILE A 142 5.81 6.82 6.33
C ILE A 142 6.01 8.32 6.15
N LEU A 143 6.15 8.76 4.90
CA LEU A 143 6.11 10.17 4.54
C LEU A 143 4.71 10.50 4.06
N ALA A 144 4.08 11.53 4.61
CA ALA A 144 2.71 11.92 4.27
C ALA A 144 2.57 13.44 4.26
N ASP A 145 1.71 13.95 3.39
CA ASP A 145 1.28 15.34 3.41
C ASP A 145 0.48 15.62 4.69
N GLU A 146 0.67 16.78 5.28
CA GLU A 146 0.02 17.16 6.54
C GLU A 146 -1.52 17.24 6.38
N ASP A 147 -1.99 17.70 5.25
CA ASP A 147 -3.42 17.90 4.95
C ASP A 147 -4.20 16.58 4.78
N VAL A 148 -3.53 15.48 4.49
CA VAL A 148 -4.19 14.16 4.44
C VAL A 148 -4.27 13.45 5.78
N LEU A 149 -3.65 14.02 6.83
CA LEU A 149 -3.69 13.41 8.16
C LEU A 149 -5.08 13.56 8.79
N GLY A 150 -5.56 12.48 9.34
CA GLY A 150 -6.83 12.39 10.07
C GLY A 150 -6.62 12.41 11.57
N LEU A 151 -7.66 11.96 12.26
CA LEU A 151 -7.63 11.73 13.70
C LEU A 151 -6.49 10.74 14.02
N TYR A 152 -5.66 10.99 14.98
CA TYR A 152 -4.46 10.21 15.36
C TYR A 152 -3.18 10.49 14.53
N GLY A 153 -3.19 11.50 13.65
CA GLY A 153 -2.00 11.84 12.86
C GLY A 153 -1.59 10.79 11.84
N LEU A 154 -2.53 10.00 11.34
CA LEU A 154 -2.33 8.99 10.30
C LEU A 154 -3.09 9.40 9.03
N PRO A 155 -2.61 8.98 7.83
CA PRO A 155 -3.34 9.23 6.58
C PRO A 155 -4.79 8.76 6.66
N ASP A 156 -5.72 9.66 6.37
CA ASP A 156 -7.15 9.40 6.32
C ASP A 156 -7.58 9.04 4.90
N ILE A 157 -8.35 7.97 4.74
CA ILE A 157 -8.72 7.45 3.42
C ILE A 157 -9.60 8.43 2.61
N GLU A 158 -10.47 9.21 3.28
CA GLU A 158 -11.34 10.20 2.64
C GLU A 158 -10.50 11.41 2.16
N LYS A 159 -9.51 11.84 2.96
CA LYS A 159 -8.59 12.93 2.61
C LYS A 159 -7.57 12.51 1.54
N THR A 160 -7.02 11.32 1.65
CA THR A 160 -6.11 10.73 0.66
C THR A 160 -6.75 10.60 -0.71
N GLN A 161 -8.05 10.34 -0.79
CA GLN A 161 -8.79 10.08 -2.02
C GLN A 161 -8.13 8.99 -2.89
N ALA A 162 -7.63 7.94 -2.24
CA ALA A 162 -6.95 6.84 -2.89
C ALA A 162 -7.80 6.22 -4.01
N ILE A 163 -7.14 5.73 -5.05
CA ILE A 163 -7.80 5.03 -6.16
C ILE A 163 -7.66 3.52 -6.01
N LEU A 164 -8.61 2.81 -6.56
CA LEU A 164 -8.68 1.35 -6.58
C LEU A 164 -8.72 0.86 -8.03
N TRP A 165 -8.21 -0.35 -8.27
CA TRP A 165 -8.37 -1.03 -9.55
C TRP A 165 -9.41 -2.15 -9.43
N GLY A 166 -10.31 -2.25 -10.42
CA GLY A 166 -11.40 -3.22 -10.43
C GLY A 166 -10.97 -4.67 -10.72
N GLY A 167 -9.68 -4.90 -11.03
CA GLY A 167 -9.15 -6.24 -11.28
C GLY A 167 -9.52 -6.81 -12.64
N MET A 168 -9.15 -8.07 -12.86
CA MET A 168 -9.46 -8.82 -14.07
C MET A 168 -10.97 -8.85 -14.33
N GLY A 169 -11.36 -8.68 -15.59
CA GLY A 169 -12.76 -8.60 -16.03
C GLY A 169 -13.38 -7.20 -15.90
N ASN A 170 -12.76 -6.28 -15.14
CA ASN A 170 -13.19 -4.90 -15.04
C ASN A 170 -11.97 -3.97 -14.94
N ASN A 171 -11.31 -3.71 -16.06
CA ASN A 171 -10.07 -2.92 -16.16
C ASN A 171 -10.32 -1.40 -16.02
N HIS A 172 -11.01 -0.99 -14.93
CA HIS A 172 -11.27 0.42 -14.62
C HIS A 172 -10.67 0.78 -13.27
N TYR A 173 -10.33 2.07 -13.12
CA TYR A 173 -10.01 2.65 -11.83
C TYR A 173 -11.28 3.18 -11.17
N PHE A 174 -11.34 3.03 -9.84
CA PHE A 174 -12.47 3.45 -9.01
C PHE A 174 -11.99 4.37 -7.90
N ALA A 175 -12.88 5.23 -7.46
CA ALA A 175 -12.69 5.96 -6.22
C ALA A 175 -13.15 5.12 -5.02
N VAL A 176 -12.65 5.42 -3.84
CA VAL A 176 -13.23 4.94 -2.59
C VAL A 176 -14.64 5.52 -2.47
N GLY A 177 -15.61 4.66 -2.15
CA GLY A 177 -17.02 5.02 -2.00
C GLY A 177 -17.34 5.63 -0.64
N GLU A 178 -18.63 5.59 -0.28
CA GLU A 178 -19.14 6.12 0.98
C GLU A 178 -18.72 5.29 2.20
N LYS A 179 -18.70 5.94 3.35
CA LYS A 179 -18.47 5.30 4.65
C LYS A 179 -19.71 4.47 5.05
N LEU A 180 -19.53 3.15 5.18
CA LEU A 180 -20.63 2.23 5.49
C LEU A 180 -20.86 2.04 7.01
N GLY A 181 -19.84 2.26 7.84
CA GLY A 181 -19.93 2.08 9.28
C GLY A 181 -18.58 2.02 9.95
N GLN A 182 -18.59 2.07 11.28
CA GLN A 182 -17.37 2.00 12.07
C GLN A 182 -16.91 0.54 12.23
N ALA A 183 -15.70 0.24 11.75
CA ALA A 183 -15.08 -1.08 11.96
C ALA A 183 -15.00 -1.43 13.46
N PHE A 184 -15.04 -2.72 13.78
CA PHE A 184 -15.08 -3.26 15.15
C PHE A 184 -16.28 -2.81 16.00
N SER A 185 -17.24 -2.09 15.41
CA SER A 185 -18.45 -1.59 16.09
C SER A 185 -19.76 -1.98 15.39
N VAL A 186 -19.84 -1.80 14.06
CA VAL A 186 -21.07 -2.06 13.29
C VAL A 186 -21.62 -3.47 13.46
N GLY A 187 -20.77 -4.48 13.67
CA GLY A 187 -21.16 -5.87 13.91
C GLY A 187 -21.60 -6.19 15.35
N LYS A 188 -21.47 -5.27 16.32
CA LYS A 188 -21.81 -5.55 17.72
C LYS A 188 -23.30 -5.86 17.94
N ASN A 189 -24.18 -5.32 17.10
CA ASN A 189 -25.62 -5.57 17.19
C ASN A 189 -26.00 -7.02 16.83
N LEU A 190 -25.22 -7.68 15.95
CA LEU A 190 -25.41 -9.11 15.65
C LEU A 190 -25.09 -9.98 16.87
N LYS A 191 -24.07 -9.60 17.66
CA LYS A 191 -23.70 -10.31 18.90
C LYS A 191 -24.82 -10.24 19.97
N LYS A 192 -25.58 -9.14 20.03
CA LYS A 192 -26.72 -9.00 20.93
C LYS A 192 -27.92 -9.84 20.50
N SER A 193 -28.20 -9.94 19.19
CA SER A 193 -29.31 -10.78 18.69
C SER A 193 -29.01 -12.27 18.79
N LEU A 194 -27.72 -12.68 18.74
CA LEU A 194 -27.29 -14.06 18.92
C LEU A 194 -27.14 -14.50 20.37
N ALA A 195 -27.08 -13.57 21.33
CA ALA A 195 -27.03 -13.88 22.77
C ALA A 195 -28.37 -14.44 23.31
N GLY A 196 -29.45 -14.42 22.52
CA GLY A 196 -30.72 -15.09 22.79
C GLY A 196 -30.95 -16.40 22.03
N ALA A 197 -29.97 -16.84 21.21
CA ALA A 197 -29.95 -18.14 20.53
C ALA A 197 -28.77 -18.96 21.06
N ASP A 198 -28.95 -20.26 21.20
CA ASP A 198 -27.95 -21.20 21.75
C ASP A 198 -26.55 -21.00 21.11
N PRO A 199 -25.47 -21.15 21.91
CA PRO A 199 -24.13 -20.83 21.46
C PRO A 199 -23.68 -21.78 20.34
N VAL A 200 -23.48 -21.22 19.14
CA VAL A 200 -22.70 -21.90 18.10
C VAL A 200 -21.24 -21.93 18.54
N VAL A 201 -20.75 -23.13 18.78
CA VAL A 201 -19.42 -23.45 19.30
C VAL A 201 -18.33 -22.90 18.37
N GLY A 202 -17.43 -22.07 18.94
CA GLY A 202 -16.03 -21.98 18.52
C GLY A 202 -15.68 -21.19 17.27
N GLY A 203 -15.74 -19.83 17.30
CA GLY A 203 -14.92 -18.97 16.43
C GLY A 203 -13.60 -18.59 17.13
N PRO A 204 -12.50 -18.30 16.40
CA PRO A 204 -11.22 -17.95 17.00
C PRO A 204 -11.33 -16.68 17.85
N ARG A 205 -10.87 -16.76 19.10
CA ARG A 205 -10.76 -15.62 20.01
C ARG A 205 -9.50 -14.83 19.60
N PHE A 206 -9.69 -13.61 19.10
CA PHE A 206 -8.58 -12.66 19.01
C PHE A 206 -8.26 -12.13 20.41
N PRO A 207 -6.97 -12.05 20.82
CA PRO A 207 -6.61 -11.52 22.13
C PRO A 207 -7.01 -10.04 22.23
N GLU A 208 -7.69 -9.70 23.34
CA GLU A 208 -8.00 -8.31 23.66
C GLU A 208 -6.69 -7.57 23.93
N GLY A 209 -6.40 -6.48 23.21
CA GLY A 209 -5.39 -5.52 23.63
C GLY A 209 -4.24 -5.21 22.68
N THR A 210 -4.20 -5.71 21.46
CA THR A 210 -3.06 -5.43 20.52
C THR A 210 -3.29 -4.24 19.58
N TRP A 211 -4.49 -3.68 19.51
CA TRP A 211 -4.79 -2.50 18.68
C TRP A 211 -5.13 -1.31 19.59
N GLY A 212 -4.14 -0.48 19.92
CA GLY A 212 -4.45 0.76 20.65
C GLY A 212 -3.40 1.30 21.62
N LYS A 213 -2.20 0.72 21.71
CA LYS A 213 -1.12 1.26 22.56
C LYS A 213 0.18 1.49 21.79
N GLN A 214 0.10 2.12 20.63
CA GLN A 214 1.28 2.82 20.12
C GLN A 214 1.31 4.20 20.75
N LYS A 215 2.26 4.40 21.67
CA LYS A 215 2.58 5.73 22.19
C LYS A 215 3.08 6.57 21.02
N GLY A 216 2.39 7.66 20.73
CA GLY A 216 2.81 8.65 19.75
C GLY A 216 4.27 9.10 20.01
N PRO A 217 4.97 9.58 18.98
CA PRO A 217 6.35 10.04 19.14
C PRO A 217 6.41 11.15 20.19
N LYS A 218 7.31 10.98 21.18
CA LYS A 218 7.58 12.04 22.15
C LYS A 218 8.15 13.23 21.39
N SER A 219 7.41 14.34 21.38
CA SER A 219 7.85 15.63 20.88
C SER A 219 9.05 16.11 21.71
N GLY A 220 10.26 15.80 21.22
CA GLY A 220 11.51 16.31 21.77
C GLY A 220 11.96 17.54 21.00
N VAL A 221 11.23 18.64 21.09
CA VAL A 221 11.75 19.96 20.71
C VAL A 221 12.69 20.43 21.83
N ARG A 222 14.01 20.28 21.62
CA ARG A 222 15.00 20.99 22.43
C ARG A 222 15.12 22.42 21.89
N SER A 223 14.68 23.39 22.68
CA SER A 223 14.96 24.80 22.46
C SER A 223 16.46 25.05 22.51
N PRO A 224 17.05 25.86 21.63
CA PRO A 224 18.43 26.27 21.75
C PRO A 224 18.55 27.25 22.93
N LYS A 225 19.50 26.97 23.84
CA LYS A 225 19.93 27.93 24.87
C LYS A 225 20.86 28.95 24.22
N SER A 226 20.53 30.20 24.46
CA SER A 226 21.33 31.44 24.25
C SER A 226 22.78 31.29 24.65
#